data_dba9677ab7c83cb6eaac01196b2929f0
#
_entry.id   dba9677ab7c83cb6eaac01196b2929f0
#
_cell.length_a   1.000
_cell.length_b   1.000
_cell.length_c   1.000
_cell.angle_alpha   90.00
_cell.angle_beta   90.00
_cell.angle_gamma   90.00
#
_symmetry.space_group_name_H-M   'P 1'
#
loop_
_entity.id
_entity.type
_entity.pdbx_description
1 polymer ?
#
loop_
_entity_poly.entity_id
_entity_poly.type
_entity_poly.pdbx_seq_one_letter_code
_entity_poly.pdbx_strand_id
1 'polypeptide(L)'
;HCVALALTYLDAPEKFMGYRAHRAPTTSSCLLELMERSKAAAEAEEQGGIDLEATVVYGYRSWSAHFKVVGPQGSYVMKSISDFVGRMRRGERFSYGKKLAFTHVPAMLAESARPIARFLDRAVALREQATGSAFWRYRGRDEIGRDLDLSDYELIELLDLLDGRPFTVEGTDYGTRSLTRAHVVSADPDVEVSVRRTDDGGYAIEADELPFVAQGDRMYLWQGETFFRCSADFARTAGFLRTVYENDDARLFVSLADMPLFCATVLPAIEKRLHVETPTEIGLFRPVPCKLEFYFDKTDRDVTCDAQAVYGERRYPLLDSPARDEAGPLRDEKLEGRARRLVKQYFDTLEAPPSIMLSDETAVADLVFGGLVQFQALGQAFTTPAFDRLLVDKKPRISVGISLAGNLINLAVSTDDLPPAEVAALLASYRRRKRFHRLK
;
A
#
# COMPACT_ATOMS: atom_id res chain seq x y z
N HIS A 1 -34.39 -28.26 -3.07
CA HIS A 1 -33.50 -28.74 -4.16
C HIS A 1 -33.97 -30.12 -4.68
N CYS A 2 -34.18 -31.11 -3.83
CA CYS A 2 -34.65 -32.45 -4.26
C CYS A 2 -36.02 -32.42 -4.98
N VAL A 3 -36.96 -31.58 -4.55
CA VAL A 3 -38.28 -31.45 -5.20
C VAL A 3 -38.15 -30.79 -6.58
N ALA A 4 -37.28 -29.77 -6.72
CA ALA A 4 -37.04 -29.13 -8.02
C ALA A 4 -36.35 -30.08 -9.01
N LEU A 5 -35.38 -30.91 -8.55
CA LEU A 5 -34.73 -31.93 -9.38
C LEU A 5 -35.72 -33.06 -9.80
N ALA A 6 -36.62 -33.48 -8.89
CA ALA A 6 -37.63 -34.47 -9.21
C ALA A 6 -38.66 -33.95 -10.25
N LEU A 7 -39.10 -32.71 -10.15
CA LEU A 7 -39.98 -32.07 -11.13
C LEU A 7 -39.29 -31.93 -12.49
N THR A 8 -38.03 -31.54 -12.52
CA THR A 8 -37.26 -31.42 -13.78
C THR A 8 -37.04 -32.78 -14.44
N TYR A 9 -36.91 -33.88 -13.66
CA TYR A 9 -36.80 -35.23 -14.20
C TYR A 9 -38.10 -35.73 -14.81
N LEU A 10 -39.25 -35.37 -14.22
CA LEU A 10 -40.58 -35.73 -14.74
C LEU A 10 -40.94 -35.00 -16.04
N ASP A 11 -40.45 -33.75 -16.19
CA ASP A 11 -40.74 -32.91 -17.37
C ASP A 11 -39.86 -33.22 -18.61
N ALA A 12 -38.69 -33.78 -18.41
CA ALA A 12 -37.75 -34.07 -19.52
C ALA A 12 -36.81 -35.25 -19.20
N PRO A 13 -37.30 -36.49 -19.06
CA PRO A 13 -36.50 -37.65 -18.69
C PRO A 13 -35.40 -37.98 -19.69
N GLU A 14 -35.57 -37.67 -20.98
CA GLU A 14 -34.59 -37.93 -22.04
C GLU A 14 -33.29 -37.11 -21.89
N LYS A 15 -33.32 -36.00 -21.20
CA LYS A 15 -32.09 -35.17 -20.94
C LYS A 15 -31.15 -35.82 -19.95
N PHE A 16 -31.59 -36.82 -19.21
CA PHE A 16 -30.80 -37.50 -18.16
C PHE A 16 -30.31 -38.89 -18.58
N MET A 17 -30.61 -39.36 -19.79
CA MET A 17 -30.28 -40.72 -20.28
C MET A 17 -28.74 -40.94 -20.50
N GLY A 18 -27.88 -39.97 -20.32
CA GLY A 18 -26.44 -40.11 -20.41
C GLY A 18 -25.68 -40.18 -19.07
N TYR A 19 -26.34 -39.92 -17.96
CA TYR A 19 -25.74 -40.03 -16.64
C TYR A 19 -26.02 -41.41 -16.06
N ARG A 20 -24.98 -42.17 -15.67
CA ARG A 20 -25.11 -43.35 -14.85
C ARG A 20 -26.03 -43.04 -13.70
N ALA A 21 -27.18 -43.70 -13.66
CA ALA A 21 -28.22 -43.49 -12.68
C ALA A 21 -27.70 -43.64 -11.25
N HIS A 22 -27.32 -42.56 -10.63
CA HIS A 22 -27.55 -42.46 -9.21
C HIS A 22 -29.06 -42.55 -9.06
N ARG A 23 -29.56 -43.66 -8.48
CA ARG A 23 -30.98 -43.85 -8.18
C ARG A 23 -31.48 -42.54 -7.54
N ALA A 24 -32.45 -41.88 -8.19
CA ALA A 24 -33.12 -40.73 -7.59
C ALA A 24 -33.60 -41.15 -6.20
N PRO A 25 -33.30 -40.38 -5.16
CA PRO A 25 -33.73 -40.74 -3.81
C PRO A 25 -35.22 -40.84 -3.81
N THR A 26 -35.75 -42.01 -3.42
CA THR A 26 -37.20 -42.21 -3.26
C THR A 26 -37.70 -41.27 -2.17
N THR A 27 -38.96 -40.85 -2.22
CA THR A 27 -39.60 -40.01 -1.19
C THR A 27 -39.38 -40.59 0.22
N SER A 28 -39.33 -41.90 0.34
CA SER A 28 -39.01 -42.60 1.59
C SER A 28 -37.54 -42.38 2.04
N SER A 29 -36.58 -42.35 1.12
CA SER A 29 -35.19 -42.07 1.50
C SER A 29 -34.95 -40.62 1.90
N CYS A 30 -35.62 -39.66 1.28
CA CYS A 30 -35.61 -38.26 1.68
C CYS A 30 -36.24 -38.05 3.07
N LEU A 31 -37.34 -38.76 3.35
CA LEU A 31 -38.01 -38.71 4.67
C LEU A 31 -37.11 -39.33 5.76
N LEU A 32 -36.44 -40.44 5.49
CA LEU A 32 -35.50 -41.07 6.40
C LEU A 32 -34.31 -40.13 6.70
N GLU A 33 -33.73 -39.48 5.67
CA GLU A 33 -32.68 -38.46 5.87
C GLU A 33 -33.16 -37.28 6.73
N LEU A 34 -34.37 -36.80 6.50
CA LEU A 34 -34.95 -35.71 7.31
C LEU A 34 -35.20 -36.16 8.76
N MET A 35 -35.67 -37.36 8.98
CA MET A 35 -35.87 -37.95 10.31
C MET A 35 -34.51 -38.15 11.02
N GLU A 36 -33.48 -38.65 10.34
CA GLU A 36 -32.15 -38.81 10.90
C GLU A 36 -31.50 -37.46 11.27
N ARG A 37 -31.67 -36.44 10.41
CA ARG A 37 -31.22 -35.06 10.70
C ARG A 37 -31.96 -34.46 11.90
N SER A 38 -33.27 -34.67 12.01
CA SER A 38 -34.06 -34.20 13.13
C SER A 38 -33.68 -34.89 14.44
N LYS A 39 -33.42 -36.21 14.38
CA LYS A 39 -32.94 -37.00 15.53
C LYS A 39 -31.53 -36.59 15.94
N ALA A 40 -30.65 -36.35 14.97
CA ALA A 40 -29.30 -35.86 15.24
C ALA A 40 -29.30 -34.44 15.88
N ALA A 41 -30.25 -33.58 15.52
CA ALA A 41 -30.42 -32.28 16.15
C ALA A 41 -30.86 -32.41 17.62
N ALA A 42 -31.80 -33.31 17.91
CA ALA A 42 -32.25 -33.60 19.28
C ALA A 42 -31.13 -34.24 20.13
N GLU A 43 -30.35 -35.18 19.55
CA GLU A 43 -29.18 -35.76 20.21
C GLU A 43 -28.09 -34.71 20.52
N ALA A 44 -27.95 -33.65 19.68
CA ALA A 44 -26.99 -32.55 19.89
C ALA A 44 -27.42 -31.68 21.09
N GLU A 45 -28.68 -31.47 21.33
CA GLU A 45 -29.19 -30.74 22.49
C GLU A 45 -28.96 -31.49 23.79
N GLU A 46 -29.02 -32.83 23.79
CA GLU A 46 -28.80 -33.65 24.99
C GLU A 46 -27.33 -33.92 25.30
N GLN A 47 -26.43 -34.04 24.30
CA GLN A 47 -25.05 -34.50 24.50
C GLN A 47 -24.02 -33.37 24.52
N GLY A 48 -24.41 -32.15 24.24
CA GLY A 48 -23.47 -31.04 23.97
C GLY A 48 -22.83 -31.17 22.58
N GLY A 49 -22.51 -30.05 21.94
CA GLY A 49 -21.97 -30.02 20.60
C GLY A 49 -20.55 -30.59 20.52
N ILE A 50 -20.23 -31.23 19.39
CA ILE A 50 -18.88 -31.68 19.05
C ILE A 50 -18.04 -30.47 18.63
N ASP A 51 -16.87 -30.28 19.25
CA ASP A 51 -15.95 -29.21 18.88
C ASP A 51 -14.84 -29.68 17.94
N LEU A 52 -14.22 -28.71 17.24
CA LEU A 52 -13.05 -28.90 16.38
C LEU A 52 -11.91 -28.06 16.90
N GLU A 53 -10.85 -28.73 17.34
CA GLU A 53 -9.61 -28.09 17.75
C GLU A 53 -8.62 -28.08 16.58
N ALA A 54 -8.09 -26.90 16.25
CA ALA A 54 -7.03 -26.75 15.27
C ALA A 54 -5.65 -26.74 15.94
N THR A 55 -4.68 -27.35 15.30
CA THR A 55 -3.26 -27.15 15.57
C THR A 55 -2.65 -26.56 14.31
N VAL A 56 -2.12 -25.36 14.41
CA VAL A 56 -1.39 -24.69 13.32
C VAL A 56 0.06 -25.13 13.41
N VAL A 57 0.66 -25.49 12.30
CA VAL A 57 2.03 -25.99 12.21
C VAL A 57 2.86 -25.05 11.36
N TYR A 58 3.99 -24.60 11.87
CA TYR A 58 4.99 -23.85 11.14
C TYR A 58 6.28 -24.66 11.00
N GLY A 59 6.73 -24.84 9.80
CA GLY A 59 8.00 -25.52 9.52
C GLY A 59 8.49 -25.29 8.10
N TYR A 60 9.80 -25.17 7.94
CA TYR A 60 10.42 -24.91 6.62
C TYR A 60 9.82 -23.71 5.89
N ARG A 61 9.50 -22.64 6.63
CA ARG A 61 8.86 -21.42 6.13
C ARG A 61 7.48 -21.64 5.45
N SER A 62 6.82 -22.74 5.80
CA SER A 62 5.48 -23.07 5.33
C SER A 62 4.52 -23.30 6.49
N TRP A 63 3.23 -23.12 6.22
CA TRP A 63 2.17 -23.29 7.18
C TRP A 63 1.28 -24.46 6.79
N SER A 64 0.92 -25.27 7.78
CA SER A 64 -0.10 -26.30 7.65
C SER A 64 -0.97 -26.35 8.91
N ALA A 65 -2.07 -27.08 8.87
CA ALA A 65 -2.90 -27.32 10.04
C ALA A 65 -3.41 -28.74 10.08
N HIS A 66 -3.56 -29.27 11.29
CA HIS A 66 -4.31 -30.49 11.51
C HIS A 66 -5.37 -30.29 12.60
N PHE A 67 -6.35 -31.18 12.64
CA PHE A 67 -7.53 -30.97 13.44
C PHE A 67 -7.83 -32.19 14.31
N LYS A 68 -8.47 -31.91 15.47
CA LYS A 68 -9.03 -32.93 16.34
C LYS A 68 -10.53 -32.74 16.43
N VAL A 69 -11.24 -33.84 16.51
CA VAL A 69 -12.66 -33.87 16.86
C VAL A 69 -12.77 -34.09 18.35
N VAL A 70 -13.41 -33.17 19.05
CA VAL A 70 -13.50 -33.17 20.50
C VAL A 70 -14.95 -33.35 20.93
N GLY A 71 -15.20 -34.40 21.66
CA GLY A 71 -16.50 -34.68 22.26
C GLY A 71 -16.41 -34.72 23.80
N PRO A 72 -17.54 -34.86 24.50
CA PRO A 72 -17.61 -34.83 25.97
C PRO A 72 -16.71 -35.87 26.68
N GLN A 73 -16.42 -36.99 26.02
CA GLN A 73 -15.70 -38.10 26.59
C GLN A 73 -14.26 -38.29 26.04
N GLY A 74 -13.79 -37.39 25.21
CA GLY A 74 -12.43 -37.43 24.65
C GLY A 74 -12.26 -36.75 23.31
N SER A 75 -10.98 -36.64 22.90
CA SER A 75 -10.59 -36.03 21.62
C SER A 75 -9.90 -37.06 20.72
N TYR A 76 -10.10 -36.95 19.42
CA TYR A 76 -9.50 -37.84 18.40
C TYR A 76 -8.94 -37.01 17.24
N VAL A 77 -7.72 -37.38 16.83
CA VAL A 77 -7.08 -36.77 15.66
C VAL A 77 -7.87 -37.12 14.41
N MET A 78 -8.17 -36.13 13.59
CA MET A 78 -8.75 -36.28 12.25
C MET A 78 -7.68 -36.86 11.33
N LYS A 79 -7.82 -38.13 10.91
CA LYS A 79 -6.81 -38.84 10.09
C LYS A 79 -6.88 -38.43 8.62
N SER A 80 -8.07 -38.06 8.14
CA SER A 80 -8.32 -37.59 6.78
C SER A 80 -9.37 -36.47 6.85
N ILE A 81 -8.97 -35.28 6.40
CA ILE A 81 -9.85 -34.11 6.30
C ILE A 81 -10.87 -34.34 5.19
N SER A 82 -10.44 -34.91 4.04
CA SER A 82 -11.35 -35.26 2.96
C SER A 82 -12.46 -36.21 3.39
N ASP A 83 -12.13 -37.24 4.19
CA ASP A 83 -13.12 -38.17 4.74
C ASP A 83 -14.10 -37.49 5.69
N PHE A 84 -13.59 -36.61 6.59
CA PHE A 84 -14.44 -35.86 7.51
C PHE A 84 -15.46 -35.02 6.73
N VAL A 85 -14.97 -34.25 5.75
CA VAL A 85 -15.82 -33.40 4.91
C VAL A 85 -16.81 -34.26 4.10
N GLY A 86 -16.34 -35.38 3.51
CA GLY A 86 -17.21 -36.29 2.80
C GLY A 86 -18.36 -36.84 3.67
N ARG A 87 -18.08 -37.20 4.93
CA ARG A 87 -19.12 -37.61 5.90
C ARG A 87 -20.06 -36.47 6.23
N MET A 88 -19.54 -35.25 6.43
CA MET A 88 -20.36 -34.05 6.67
C MET A 88 -21.34 -33.76 5.51
N ARG A 89 -20.88 -33.93 4.28
CA ARG A 89 -21.72 -33.76 3.07
C ARG A 89 -22.81 -34.79 2.96
N ARG A 90 -22.52 -36.05 3.37
CA ARG A 90 -23.49 -37.16 3.32
C ARG A 90 -24.34 -37.33 4.56
N GLY A 91 -24.04 -36.63 5.67
CA GLY A 91 -24.74 -36.83 6.94
C GLY A 91 -24.50 -38.23 7.55
N GLU A 92 -23.30 -38.77 7.41
CA GLU A 92 -22.94 -40.14 7.75
C GLU A 92 -22.61 -40.26 9.25
N ARG A 93 -23.09 -41.34 9.90
CA ARG A 93 -22.67 -41.68 11.28
C ARG A 93 -21.33 -42.39 11.27
N PHE A 94 -20.37 -41.91 12.07
CA PHE A 94 -19.03 -42.49 12.16
C PHE A 94 -18.54 -42.56 13.61
N SER A 95 -17.77 -43.61 13.91
CA SER A 95 -17.14 -43.82 15.23
C SER A 95 -15.63 -43.61 15.12
N TYR A 96 -15.14 -42.62 15.87
CA TYR A 96 -13.71 -42.31 16.01
C TYR A 96 -13.00 -43.31 16.95
N GLY A 97 -13.74 -44.00 17.77
CA GLY A 97 -13.26 -44.97 18.73
C GLY A 97 -14.38 -45.37 19.72
N LYS A 98 -14.02 -46.03 20.79
CA LYS A 98 -15.01 -46.56 21.77
C LYS A 98 -15.83 -45.43 22.48
N LYS A 99 -15.30 -44.20 22.51
CA LYS A 99 -15.87 -43.10 23.32
C LYS A 99 -16.48 -41.96 22.51
N LEU A 100 -16.37 -41.99 21.19
CA LEU A 100 -16.86 -40.91 20.33
C LEU A 100 -17.43 -41.45 19.03
N ALA A 101 -18.74 -41.36 18.90
CA ALA A 101 -19.46 -41.67 17.66
C ALA A 101 -20.63 -40.71 17.51
N PHE A 102 -20.74 -40.06 16.35
CA PHE A 102 -21.83 -39.11 16.07
C PHE A 102 -22.17 -39.05 14.58
N THR A 103 -23.32 -38.49 14.27
CA THR A 103 -23.76 -38.24 12.89
C THR A 103 -23.17 -36.90 12.42
N HIS A 104 -22.47 -36.92 11.27
CA HIS A 104 -21.76 -35.77 10.73
C HIS A 104 -22.74 -34.79 10.07
N VAL A 105 -23.45 -34.02 10.87
CA VAL A 105 -24.34 -32.94 10.44
C VAL A 105 -24.01 -31.67 11.21
N PRO A 106 -24.26 -30.47 10.62
CA PRO A 106 -23.93 -29.20 11.27
C PRO A 106 -24.59 -29.01 12.64
N ALA A 107 -25.76 -29.60 12.88
CA ALA A 107 -26.47 -29.55 14.17
C ALA A 107 -25.68 -30.20 15.31
N MET A 108 -24.90 -31.27 15.03
CA MET A 108 -24.08 -31.96 16.02
C MET A 108 -22.80 -31.20 16.39
N LEU A 109 -22.39 -30.21 15.60
CA LEU A 109 -21.21 -29.41 15.85
C LEU A 109 -21.54 -28.25 16.80
N ALA A 110 -20.66 -27.99 17.75
CA ALA A 110 -20.67 -26.79 18.57
C ALA A 110 -20.71 -25.54 17.67
N GLU A 111 -21.27 -24.47 18.15
CA GLU A 111 -21.39 -23.23 17.38
C GLU A 111 -20.02 -22.72 16.93
N SER A 112 -19.01 -22.85 17.78
CA SER A 112 -17.58 -22.52 17.51
C SER A 112 -16.96 -23.40 16.42
N ALA A 113 -17.38 -24.65 16.28
CA ALA A 113 -16.83 -25.62 15.32
C ALA A 113 -17.43 -25.49 13.90
N ARG A 114 -18.65 -24.96 13.78
CA ARG A 114 -19.35 -24.84 12.49
C ARG A 114 -18.59 -23.99 11.47
N PRO A 115 -18.00 -22.82 11.82
CA PRO A 115 -17.19 -22.05 10.90
C PRO A 115 -15.94 -22.80 10.41
N ILE A 116 -15.27 -23.56 11.31
CA ILE A 116 -14.12 -24.38 10.95
C ILE A 116 -14.53 -25.51 9.99
N ALA A 117 -15.64 -26.20 10.25
CA ALA A 117 -16.15 -27.23 9.34
C ALA A 117 -16.45 -26.67 7.94
N ARG A 118 -16.99 -25.45 7.85
CA ARG A 118 -17.19 -24.76 6.56
C ARG A 118 -15.88 -24.38 5.88
N PHE A 119 -14.89 -23.95 6.65
CA PHE A 119 -13.54 -23.69 6.14
C PHE A 119 -12.93 -24.95 5.52
N LEU A 120 -13.00 -26.10 6.22
CA LEU A 120 -12.51 -27.38 5.73
C LEU A 120 -13.25 -27.83 4.46
N ASP A 121 -14.57 -27.67 4.41
CA ASP A 121 -15.36 -27.99 3.21
C ASP A 121 -14.93 -27.18 1.99
N ARG A 122 -14.71 -25.88 2.15
CA ARG A 122 -14.17 -25.03 1.07
C ARG A 122 -12.77 -25.41 0.65
N ALA A 123 -11.88 -25.69 1.62
CA ALA A 123 -10.51 -26.08 1.35
C ALA A 123 -10.45 -27.41 0.54
N VAL A 124 -11.30 -28.38 0.88
CA VAL A 124 -11.43 -29.62 0.11
C VAL A 124 -12.01 -29.35 -1.27
N ALA A 125 -13.10 -28.57 -1.37
CA ALA A 125 -13.74 -28.28 -2.65
C ALA A 125 -12.80 -27.57 -3.65
N LEU A 126 -11.99 -26.64 -3.17
CA LEU A 126 -10.99 -25.94 -4.00
C LEU A 126 -9.94 -26.91 -4.56
N ARG A 127 -9.48 -27.87 -3.76
CA ARG A 127 -8.48 -28.86 -4.21
C ARG A 127 -9.10 -29.89 -5.14
N GLU A 128 -10.34 -30.32 -4.89
CA GLU A 128 -11.12 -31.18 -5.80
C GLU A 128 -11.30 -30.53 -7.18
N GLN A 129 -11.55 -29.20 -7.22
CA GLN A 129 -11.68 -28.46 -8.48
C GLN A 129 -10.35 -28.31 -9.21
N ALA A 130 -9.24 -28.05 -8.48
CA ALA A 130 -7.91 -27.91 -9.05
C ALA A 130 -7.42 -29.24 -9.69
N THR A 131 -7.78 -30.39 -9.12
CA THR A 131 -7.42 -31.74 -9.61
C THR A 131 -8.26 -32.21 -10.79
N GLY A 132 -9.37 -31.55 -11.08
CA GLY A 132 -10.25 -31.84 -12.24
C GLY A 132 -9.59 -31.64 -13.61
N SER A 133 -8.43 -30.99 -13.71
CA SER A 133 -7.62 -30.92 -14.93
C SER A 133 -6.85 -32.23 -15.14
N ALA A 134 -6.90 -32.80 -16.35
CA ALA A 134 -6.37 -34.11 -16.74
C ALA A 134 -4.88 -34.41 -16.42
N PHE A 135 -4.13 -33.37 -16.06
CA PHE A 135 -2.69 -33.45 -15.80
C PHE A 135 -2.34 -34.04 -14.41
N TRP A 136 -3.21 -33.98 -13.41
CA TRP A 136 -2.94 -34.39 -12.03
C TRP A 136 -3.42 -35.81 -11.68
N ARG A 137 -4.23 -36.44 -12.53
CA ARG A 137 -4.73 -37.81 -12.30
C ARG A 137 -3.65 -38.88 -12.17
N TYR A 138 -2.42 -38.56 -12.55
CA TYR A 138 -1.30 -39.54 -12.54
C TYR A 138 -0.59 -39.70 -11.19
N ARG A 139 -0.88 -38.84 -10.18
CA ARG A 139 -0.17 -38.88 -8.89
C ARG A 139 -0.96 -39.40 -7.68
N GLY A 140 -2.22 -39.80 -7.82
CA GLY A 140 -3.00 -40.47 -6.77
C GLY A 140 -3.07 -39.79 -5.42
N ARG A 141 -3.05 -38.44 -5.37
CA ARG A 141 -3.11 -37.63 -4.15
C ARG A 141 -4.23 -36.58 -4.20
N ASP A 142 -5.46 -37.08 -4.46
CA ASP A 142 -6.64 -36.22 -4.47
C ASP A 142 -7.25 -36.04 -3.07
N GLU A 143 -6.77 -36.77 -2.06
CA GLU A 143 -7.30 -36.73 -0.71
C GLU A 143 -6.39 -35.94 0.22
N ILE A 144 -6.98 -34.97 0.92
CA ILE A 144 -6.31 -34.28 2.02
C ILE A 144 -6.32 -35.22 3.21
N GLY A 145 -5.15 -35.71 3.57
CA GLY A 145 -4.96 -36.58 4.72
C GLY A 145 -5.16 -35.86 6.05
N ARG A 146 -4.24 -36.07 6.97
CA ARG A 146 -4.25 -35.47 8.30
C ARG A 146 -3.93 -33.97 8.26
N ASP A 147 -2.92 -33.62 7.47
CA ASP A 147 -2.35 -32.26 7.43
C ASP A 147 -2.86 -31.52 6.20
N LEU A 148 -3.32 -30.30 6.40
CA LEU A 148 -3.79 -29.35 5.40
C LEU A 148 -2.71 -28.30 5.20
N ASP A 149 -2.02 -28.33 4.05
CA ASP A 149 -1.14 -27.22 3.66
C ASP A 149 -1.96 -25.97 3.44
N LEU A 150 -1.54 -24.88 4.05
CA LEU A 150 -2.27 -23.61 4.05
C LEU A 150 -1.57 -22.58 3.14
N SER A 151 -2.32 -22.01 2.23
CA SER A 151 -1.93 -20.76 1.58
C SER A 151 -2.05 -19.59 2.56
N ASP A 152 -1.41 -18.47 2.24
CA ASP A 152 -1.49 -17.24 3.05
C ASP A 152 -2.94 -16.84 3.34
N TYR A 153 -3.80 -16.95 2.32
CA TYR A 153 -5.23 -16.66 2.47
C TYR A 153 -5.93 -17.60 3.46
N GLU A 154 -5.70 -18.92 3.31
CA GLU A 154 -6.32 -19.93 4.16
C GLU A 154 -5.84 -19.82 5.62
N LEU A 155 -4.55 -19.50 5.83
CA LEU A 155 -4.04 -19.28 7.18
C LEU A 155 -4.67 -18.07 7.84
N ILE A 156 -4.74 -16.94 7.14
CA ILE A 156 -5.39 -15.72 7.64
C ILE A 156 -6.85 -16.00 7.99
N GLU A 157 -7.58 -16.72 7.12
CA GLU A 157 -8.96 -17.10 7.38
C GLU A 157 -9.09 -18.02 8.62
N LEU A 158 -8.20 -19.01 8.75
CA LEU A 158 -8.20 -19.91 9.91
C LEU A 158 -7.91 -19.15 11.22
N LEU A 159 -6.94 -18.24 11.22
CA LEU A 159 -6.61 -17.42 12.38
C LEU A 159 -7.77 -16.50 12.80
N ASP A 160 -8.52 -15.95 11.83
CA ASP A 160 -9.75 -15.21 12.13
C ASP A 160 -10.82 -16.08 12.82
N LEU A 161 -10.94 -17.36 12.40
CA LEU A 161 -11.87 -18.29 13.02
C LEU A 161 -11.43 -18.77 14.39
N LEU A 162 -10.14 -18.68 14.69
CA LEU A 162 -9.56 -19.03 15.98
C LEU A 162 -9.50 -17.85 16.97
N ASP A 163 -9.90 -16.66 16.53
CA ASP A 163 -9.98 -15.49 17.40
C ASP A 163 -10.95 -15.72 18.58
N GLY A 164 -10.57 -15.21 19.75
CA GLY A 164 -11.35 -15.35 20.98
C GLY A 164 -11.20 -16.71 21.69
N ARG A 165 -10.41 -17.66 21.16
CA ARG A 165 -10.11 -18.94 21.82
C ARG A 165 -8.64 -19.34 21.69
N PRO A 166 -8.06 -19.99 22.71
CA PRO A 166 -6.71 -20.51 22.59
C PRO A 166 -6.66 -21.74 21.67
N PHE A 167 -5.59 -21.86 20.90
CA PHE A 167 -5.32 -23.00 20.01
C PHE A 167 -3.88 -23.47 20.16
N THR A 168 -3.54 -24.62 19.60
CA THR A 168 -2.18 -25.15 19.65
C THR A 168 -1.40 -24.73 18.43
N VAL A 169 -0.14 -24.32 18.63
CA VAL A 169 0.83 -24.10 17.55
C VAL A 169 1.98 -25.10 17.71
N GLU A 170 2.33 -25.75 16.65
CA GLU A 170 3.51 -26.62 16.54
C GLU A 170 4.56 -25.88 15.69
N GLY A 171 5.67 -25.51 16.32
CA GLY A 171 6.85 -25.00 15.63
C GLY A 171 7.84 -26.13 15.37
N THR A 172 8.43 -26.16 14.18
CA THR A 172 9.54 -27.08 13.89
C THR A 172 10.75 -26.26 13.54
N ASP A 173 11.71 -26.20 14.47
CA ASP A 173 12.97 -25.54 14.29
C ASP A 173 14.12 -26.53 14.41
N TYR A 174 14.98 -26.63 13.38
CA TYR A 174 16.12 -27.57 13.30
C TYR A 174 15.81 -29.01 13.75
N GLY A 175 14.59 -29.50 13.43
CA GLY A 175 14.16 -30.86 13.80
C GLY A 175 13.60 -31.01 15.20
N THR A 176 13.59 -29.96 16.01
CA THR A 176 12.96 -29.93 17.32
C THR A 176 11.52 -29.42 17.20
N ARG A 177 10.56 -30.21 17.66
CA ARG A 177 9.15 -29.81 17.71
C ARG A 177 8.85 -29.13 19.03
N SER A 178 8.30 -27.94 18.98
CA SER A 178 7.76 -27.24 20.12
C SER A 178 6.24 -27.13 20.00
N LEU A 179 5.52 -27.39 21.10
CA LEU A 179 4.08 -27.19 21.16
C LEU A 179 3.80 -26.03 22.09
N THR A 180 3.15 -25.01 21.58
CA THR A 180 2.80 -23.80 22.32
C THR A 180 1.30 -23.58 22.26
N ARG A 181 0.71 -23.14 23.35
CA ARG A 181 -0.69 -22.71 23.37
C ARG A 181 -0.73 -21.23 23.03
N ALA A 182 -1.33 -20.89 21.90
CA ALA A 182 -1.37 -19.55 21.36
C ALA A 182 -2.78 -18.96 21.34
N HIS A 183 -2.86 -17.65 21.22
CA HIS A 183 -4.10 -16.88 21.06
C HIS A 183 -3.88 -15.72 20.10
N VAL A 184 -4.97 -15.20 19.52
CA VAL A 184 -4.94 -14.02 18.64
C VAL A 184 -5.12 -12.75 19.48
N VAL A 185 -4.28 -11.73 19.18
CA VAL A 185 -4.38 -10.39 19.77
C VAL A 185 -4.38 -9.36 18.65
N SER A 186 -5.33 -8.43 18.68
CA SER A 186 -5.36 -7.29 17.74
C SER A 186 -4.44 -6.19 18.26
N ALA A 187 -3.18 -6.22 17.85
CA ALA A 187 -2.14 -5.24 18.16
C ALA A 187 -1.00 -5.36 17.16
N ASP A 188 -0.18 -4.33 17.06
CA ASP A 188 1.07 -4.39 16.29
C ASP A 188 2.19 -4.90 17.23
N PRO A 189 3.01 -5.87 16.75
CA PRO A 189 4.13 -6.39 17.52
C PRO A 189 5.29 -5.39 17.52
N ASP A 190 6.14 -5.47 18.54
CA ASP A 190 7.42 -4.79 18.54
C ASP A 190 8.44 -5.67 17.79
N VAL A 191 8.89 -5.19 16.63
CA VAL A 191 9.87 -5.87 15.77
C VAL A 191 11.11 -5.00 15.68
N GLU A 192 12.22 -5.55 16.16
CA GLU A 192 13.50 -4.87 16.11
C GLU A 192 14.17 -5.03 14.75
N VAL A 193 14.67 -3.92 14.22
CA VAL A 193 15.46 -3.86 13.00
C VAL A 193 16.76 -3.15 13.31
N SER A 194 17.89 -3.75 12.99
CA SER A 194 19.20 -3.13 13.17
C SER A 194 19.87 -2.83 11.82
N VAL A 195 20.51 -1.67 11.73
CA VAL A 195 21.35 -1.28 10.59
C VAL A 195 22.78 -1.27 11.06
N ARG A 196 23.64 -2.13 10.51
CA ARG A 196 25.03 -2.28 10.94
C ARG A 196 25.99 -2.11 9.77
N ARG A 197 27.10 -1.45 10.01
CA ARG A 197 28.18 -1.34 9.02
C ARG A 197 28.85 -2.70 8.83
N THR A 198 29.14 -3.06 7.57
CA THR A 198 29.87 -4.29 7.23
C THR A 198 31.34 -4.01 6.92
N ASP A 199 32.17 -5.03 7.03
CA ASP A 199 33.63 -4.94 6.72
C ASP A 199 33.88 -4.61 5.24
N ASP A 200 32.95 -5.00 4.36
CA ASP A 200 32.98 -4.72 2.91
C ASP A 200 32.62 -3.27 2.56
N GLY A 201 32.39 -2.43 3.56
CA GLY A 201 32.18 -0.99 3.40
C GLY A 201 30.72 -0.58 3.11
N GLY A 202 29.75 -1.50 3.12
CA GLY A 202 28.31 -1.23 3.05
C GLY A 202 27.62 -1.31 4.41
N TYR A 203 26.32 -1.54 4.37
CA TYR A 203 25.49 -1.74 5.56
C TYR A 203 24.62 -3.01 5.42
N ALA A 204 24.54 -3.80 6.48
CA ALA A 204 23.60 -4.89 6.63
C ALA A 204 22.40 -4.41 7.44
N ILE A 205 21.21 -4.76 6.97
CA ILE A 205 19.94 -4.53 7.65
C ILE A 205 19.44 -5.90 8.07
N GLU A 206 19.30 -6.07 9.38
CA GLU A 206 18.86 -7.31 10.03
C GLU A 206 17.55 -7.03 10.74
N ALA A 207 16.64 -8.01 10.75
CA ALA A 207 15.41 -7.94 11.52
C ALA A 207 15.20 -9.27 12.25
N ASP A 208 14.51 -9.22 13.39
CA ASP A 208 14.09 -10.43 14.10
C ASP A 208 13.30 -11.34 13.15
N GLU A 209 13.76 -12.58 12.94
CA GLU A 209 13.10 -13.53 12.07
C GLU A 209 11.86 -14.09 12.76
N LEU A 210 10.73 -13.42 12.58
CA LEU A 210 9.43 -13.82 13.11
C LEU A 210 8.54 -14.37 12.01
N PRO A 211 7.95 -15.58 12.20
CA PRO A 211 7.01 -16.13 11.24
C PRO A 211 5.81 -15.22 11.05
N PHE A 212 5.48 -14.88 9.81
CA PHE A 212 4.31 -14.07 9.51
C PHE A 212 3.61 -14.55 8.23
N VAL A 213 2.37 -14.14 8.09
CA VAL A 213 1.57 -14.27 6.88
C VAL A 213 0.96 -12.92 6.55
N ALA A 214 0.99 -12.53 5.26
CA ALA A 214 0.46 -11.25 4.83
C ALA A 214 -0.19 -11.33 3.45
N GLN A 215 -1.39 -10.73 3.33
CA GLN A 215 -2.10 -10.59 2.08
C GLN A 215 -2.84 -9.24 2.03
N GLY A 216 -2.43 -8.38 1.10
CA GLY A 216 -2.96 -7.03 1.00
C GLY A 216 -2.65 -6.21 2.25
N ASP A 217 -3.69 -5.74 2.91
CA ASP A 217 -3.62 -4.96 4.16
C ASP A 217 -3.82 -5.81 5.42
N ARG A 218 -3.87 -7.13 5.28
CA ARG A 218 -4.03 -8.09 6.38
C ARG A 218 -2.72 -8.80 6.65
N MET A 219 -2.31 -8.82 7.91
CA MET A 219 -1.08 -9.49 8.35
C MET A 219 -1.28 -10.10 9.73
N TYR A 220 -0.77 -11.32 9.89
CA TYR A 220 -0.58 -11.95 11.18
C TYR A 220 0.89 -12.26 11.38
N LEU A 221 1.40 -11.96 12.54
CA LEU A 221 2.77 -12.26 12.95
C LEU A 221 2.74 -13.11 14.21
N TRP A 222 3.55 -14.17 14.23
CA TRP A 222 3.62 -15.08 15.38
C TRP A 222 4.87 -14.84 16.20
N GLN A 223 4.67 -14.55 17.51
CA GLN A 223 5.75 -14.38 18.48
C GLN A 223 5.35 -15.02 19.81
N GLY A 224 6.08 -16.05 20.23
CA GLY A 224 5.81 -16.77 21.49
C GLY A 224 4.42 -17.42 21.50
N GLU A 225 3.57 -17.00 22.44
CA GLU A 225 2.20 -17.50 22.60
C GLU A 225 1.16 -16.64 21.85
N THR A 226 1.59 -15.65 21.08
CA THR A 226 0.70 -14.65 20.49
C THR A 226 0.78 -14.63 18.99
N PHE A 227 -0.38 -14.68 18.33
CA PHE A 227 -0.56 -14.25 16.96
C PHE A 227 -1.08 -12.82 16.93
N PHE A 228 -0.26 -11.90 16.51
CA PHE A 228 -0.64 -10.50 16.36
C PHE A 228 -1.42 -10.31 15.08
N ARG A 229 -2.69 -9.95 15.18
CA ARG A 229 -3.45 -9.40 14.05
C ARG A 229 -3.03 -7.95 13.90
N CYS A 230 -2.11 -7.70 12.96
CA CYS A 230 -1.52 -6.39 12.77
C CYS A 230 -2.51 -5.39 12.16
N SER A 231 -2.29 -4.10 12.41
CA SER A 231 -3.01 -3.02 11.74
C SER A 231 -2.68 -3.01 10.24
N ALA A 232 -3.60 -2.44 9.42
CA ALA A 232 -3.36 -2.26 8.00
C ALA A 232 -2.14 -1.36 7.71
N ASP A 233 -1.79 -0.46 8.63
CA ASP A 233 -0.60 0.37 8.51
C ASP A 233 0.68 -0.43 8.75
N PHE A 234 0.70 -1.30 9.77
CA PHE A 234 1.83 -2.20 10.04
C PHE A 234 2.00 -3.23 8.93
N ALA A 235 0.91 -3.75 8.34
CA ALA A 235 0.95 -4.72 7.24
C ALA A 235 1.72 -4.21 6.00
N ARG A 236 1.89 -2.90 5.85
CA ARG A 236 2.73 -2.30 4.79
C ARG A 236 4.21 -2.61 4.95
N THR A 237 4.65 -3.04 6.13
CA THR A 237 6.04 -3.48 6.37
C THR A 237 6.30 -4.90 5.86
N ALA A 238 5.26 -5.69 5.56
CA ALA A 238 5.38 -7.08 5.15
C ALA A 238 6.32 -7.28 3.95
N GLY A 239 6.27 -6.38 2.95
CA GLY A 239 7.17 -6.42 1.80
C GLY A 239 8.63 -6.25 2.19
N PHE A 240 8.93 -5.31 3.09
CA PHE A 240 10.27 -5.09 3.61
C PHE A 240 10.77 -6.30 4.43
N LEU A 241 9.97 -6.79 5.39
CA LEU A 241 10.32 -7.94 6.21
C LEU A 241 10.54 -9.20 5.36
N ARG A 242 9.68 -9.44 4.36
CA ARG A 242 9.84 -10.55 3.41
C ARG A 242 11.16 -10.45 2.66
N THR A 243 11.51 -9.25 2.16
CA THR A 243 12.78 -9.02 1.47
C THR A 243 13.97 -9.31 2.38
N VAL A 244 13.93 -8.92 3.66
CA VAL A 244 15.01 -9.22 4.61
C VAL A 244 15.11 -10.73 4.84
N TYR A 245 13.98 -11.42 5.09
CA TYR A 245 13.99 -12.85 5.43
C TYR A 245 14.27 -13.80 4.27
N GLU A 246 14.02 -13.38 3.02
CA GLU A 246 14.28 -14.20 1.82
C GLU A 246 15.77 -14.17 1.43
N ASN A 247 16.55 -13.21 1.94
CA ASN A 247 17.99 -13.18 1.70
C ASN A 247 18.75 -14.16 2.61
N ASP A 248 19.94 -14.51 2.19
CA ASP A 248 20.84 -15.35 2.97
C ASP A 248 21.10 -14.73 4.34
N ASP A 249 21.07 -15.53 5.40
CA ASP A 249 21.24 -15.11 6.80
C ASP A 249 20.22 -14.07 7.30
N ALA A 250 19.04 -13.94 6.65
CA ALA A 250 18.03 -12.93 6.98
C ALA A 250 18.61 -11.49 7.04
N ARG A 251 19.48 -11.16 6.09
CA ARG A 251 20.18 -9.87 5.99
C ARG A 251 19.97 -9.23 4.63
N LEU A 252 19.61 -7.96 4.61
CA LEU A 252 19.60 -7.15 3.39
C LEU A 252 20.86 -6.28 3.34
N PHE A 253 21.71 -6.51 2.35
CA PHE A 253 22.90 -5.67 2.14
C PHE A 253 22.55 -4.45 1.31
N VAL A 254 22.99 -3.26 1.79
CA VAL A 254 22.86 -1.97 1.08
C VAL A 254 24.25 -1.39 0.86
N SER A 255 24.60 -1.14 -0.41
CA SER A 255 25.87 -0.53 -0.77
C SER A 255 25.95 0.93 -0.30
N LEU A 256 27.17 1.48 -0.14
CA LEU A 256 27.35 2.91 0.18
C LEU A 256 26.68 3.83 -0.86
N ALA A 257 26.69 3.43 -2.12
CA ALA A 257 26.07 4.21 -3.21
C ALA A 257 24.53 4.24 -3.10
N ASP A 258 23.92 3.19 -2.53
CA ASP A 258 22.47 3.07 -2.37
C ASP A 258 21.97 3.61 -1.02
N MET A 259 22.87 3.84 -0.05
CA MET A 259 22.50 4.34 1.27
C MET A 259 21.70 5.65 1.24
N PRO A 260 22.03 6.66 0.42
CA PRO A 260 21.22 7.88 0.34
C PRO A 260 19.78 7.59 -0.11
N LEU A 261 19.60 6.68 -1.06
CA LEU A 261 18.26 6.27 -1.52
C LEU A 261 17.49 5.48 -0.43
N PHE A 262 18.18 4.56 0.24
CA PHE A 262 17.62 3.81 1.37
C PHE A 262 17.17 4.76 2.49
N CYS A 263 18.02 5.70 2.90
CA CYS A 263 17.70 6.68 3.93
C CYS A 263 16.60 7.68 3.53
N ALA A 264 16.41 7.91 2.23
CA ALA A 264 15.37 8.80 1.74
C ALA A 264 14.00 8.13 1.61
N THR A 265 13.97 6.82 1.33
CA THR A 265 12.72 6.12 0.92
C THR A 265 12.31 5.03 1.88
N VAL A 266 13.22 4.10 2.18
CA VAL A 266 12.90 2.90 2.97
C VAL A 266 12.96 3.19 4.46
N LEU A 267 14.07 3.75 4.94
CA LEU A 267 14.29 4.01 6.36
C LEU A 267 13.15 4.83 7.02
N PRO A 268 12.67 5.96 6.46
CA PRO A 268 11.58 6.71 7.07
C PRO A 268 10.24 5.98 7.06
N ALA A 269 10.05 5.03 6.14
CA ALA A 269 8.84 4.24 6.06
C ALA A 269 8.80 3.14 7.14
N ILE A 270 9.95 2.52 7.43
CA ILE A 270 10.05 1.48 8.47
C ILE A 270 10.16 2.08 9.88
N GLU A 271 10.90 3.19 10.07
CA GLU A 271 11.01 3.88 11.38
C GLU A 271 9.67 4.31 11.97
N LYS A 272 8.63 4.45 11.15
CA LYS A 272 7.27 4.79 11.62
C LYS A 272 6.54 3.62 12.28
N ARG A 273 6.99 2.39 12.05
CA ARG A 273 6.23 1.16 12.38
C ARG A 273 7.06 0.12 13.11
N LEU A 274 8.36 0.15 12.92
CA LEU A 274 9.31 -0.81 13.48
C LEU A 274 10.29 -0.06 14.38
N HIS A 275 10.83 -0.74 15.38
CA HIS A 275 11.94 -0.22 16.17
C HIS A 275 13.23 -0.37 15.37
N VAL A 276 13.81 0.75 14.91
CA VAL A 276 15.00 0.72 14.04
C VAL A 276 16.21 1.28 14.77
N GLU A 277 17.18 0.43 15.05
CA GLU A 277 18.48 0.85 15.57
C GLU A 277 19.42 1.21 14.42
N THR A 278 19.90 2.44 14.43
CA THR A 278 20.84 2.93 13.39
C THR A 278 22.12 3.47 14.01
N PRO A 279 23.29 3.21 13.41
CA PRO A 279 24.53 3.85 13.83
C PRO A 279 24.53 5.35 13.52
N THR A 280 25.31 6.11 14.28
CA THR A 280 25.35 7.59 14.18
C THR A 280 25.68 8.08 12.77
N GLU A 281 26.52 7.35 12.05
CA GLU A 281 26.97 7.69 10.69
C GLU A 281 25.83 7.68 9.65
N ILE A 282 24.70 7.02 9.93
CA ILE A 282 23.52 7.02 9.05
C ILE A 282 23.01 8.45 8.81
N GLY A 283 23.24 9.36 9.77
CA GLY A 283 22.91 10.77 9.62
C GLY A 283 23.52 11.43 8.38
N LEU A 284 24.69 10.96 7.92
CA LEU A 284 25.38 11.47 6.73
C LEU A 284 24.64 11.14 5.43
N PHE A 285 23.81 10.08 5.42
CA PHE A 285 23.05 9.63 4.25
C PHE A 285 21.59 10.10 4.26
N ARG A 286 21.14 10.72 5.36
CA ARG A 286 19.78 11.26 5.41
C ARG A 286 19.62 12.40 4.41
N PRO A 287 18.49 12.45 3.68
CA PRO A 287 18.28 13.48 2.67
C PRO A 287 18.28 14.87 3.30
N VAL A 288 19.08 15.76 2.73
CA VAL A 288 19.05 17.17 3.07
C VAL A 288 17.91 17.81 2.26
N PRO A 289 16.98 18.54 2.88
CA PRO A 289 15.88 19.16 2.15
C PRO A 289 16.40 20.19 1.15
N CYS A 290 15.90 20.13 -0.08
CA CYS A 290 16.19 21.09 -1.12
C CYS A 290 15.56 22.43 -0.81
N LYS A 291 16.34 23.51 -0.86
CA LYS A 291 15.88 24.89 -0.89
C LYS A 291 16.17 25.46 -2.26
N LEU A 292 15.20 26.12 -2.86
CA LEU A 292 15.37 26.81 -4.12
C LEU A 292 15.66 28.28 -3.87
N GLU A 293 16.70 28.79 -4.53
CA GLU A 293 17.09 30.20 -4.46
C GLU A 293 17.15 30.76 -5.88
N PHE A 294 16.49 31.90 -6.08
CA PHE A 294 16.39 32.62 -7.35
C PHE A 294 16.96 34.01 -7.17
N TYR A 295 18.01 34.36 -7.89
CA TYR A 295 18.68 35.64 -7.82
C TYR A 295 18.36 36.44 -9.07
N PHE A 296 17.56 37.48 -8.94
CA PHE A 296 17.16 38.37 -10.03
C PHE A 296 18.03 39.60 -10.05
N ASP A 297 18.60 39.88 -11.23
CA ASP A 297 19.37 41.10 -11.46
C ASP A 297 18.90 41.80 -12.75
N LYS A 298 19.19 43.09 -12.83
CA LYS A 298 18.95 43.90 -13.99
C LYS A 298 20.25 44.57 -14.42
N THR A 299 20.68 44.23 -15.63
CA THR A 299 21.77 44.89 -16.33
C THR A 299 21.22 46.09 -17.18
N ASP A 300 22.11 46.75 -17.95
CA ASP A 300 21.67 47.80 -18.91
C ASP A 300 20.85 47.23 -20.09
N ARG A 301 20.96 45.92 -20.39
CA ARG A 301 20.33 45.28 -21.56
C ARG A 301 19.28 44.25 -21.21
N ASP A 302 19.49 43.55 -20.12
CA ASP A 302 18.73 42.36 -19.80
C ASP A 302 18.29 42.32 -18.33
N VAL A 303 17.27 41.49 -18.08
CA VAL A 303 16.93 40.97 -16.75
C VAL A 303 17.38 39.55 -16.69
N THR A 304 18.15 39.17 -15.66
CA THR A 304 18.71 37.85 -15.47
C THR A 304 18.15 37.15 -14.26
N CYS A 305 18.20 35.82 -14.26
CA CYS A 305 17.85 35.00 -13.10
C CYS A 305 18.91 33.89 -12.91
N ASP A 306 19.69 33.96 -11.84
CA ASP A 306 20.48 32.82 -11.43
C ASP A 306 19.63 31.96 -10.48
N ALA A 307 19.38 30.71 -10.89
CA ALA A 307 18.51 29.79 -10.18
C ALA A 307 19.31 28.61 -9.64
N GLN A 308 19.25 28.37 -8.33
CA GLN A 308 20.06 27.39 -7.64
C GLN A 308 19.21 26.47 -6.75
N ALA A 309 19.58 25.18 -6.72
CA ALA A 309 19.11 24.21 -5.74
C ALA A 309 20.17 24.09 -4.63
N VAL A 310 19.76 24.33 -3.40
CA VAL A 310 20.65 24.36 -2.22
C VAL A 310 20.32 23.19 -1.30
N TYR A 311 21.34 22.35 -1.05
CA TYR A 311 21.28 21.20 -0.16
C TYR A 311 22.31 21.37 0.96
N GLY A 312 21.89 21.92 2.09
CA GLY A 312 22.81 22.31 3.17
C GLY A 312 23.77 23.38 2.71
N GLU A 313 25.07 23.08 2.67
CA GLU A 313 26.11 24.01 2.21
C GLU A 313 26.41 23.90 0.70
N ARG A 314 25.87 22.88 0.03
CA ARG A 314 26.11 22.64 -1.40
C ARG A 314 25.07 23.35 -2.27
N ARG A 315 25.56 23.97 -3.36
CA ARG A 315 24.73 24.71 -4.32
C ARG A 315 24.89 24.11 -5.71
N TYR A 316 23.78 23.91 -6.39
CA TYR A 316 23.74 23.34 -7.74
C TYR A 316 22.97 24.26 -8.67
N PRO A 317 23.56 24.73 -9.78
CA PRO A 317 22.81 25.49 -10.78
C PRO A 317 21.67 24.64 -11.33
N LEU A 318 20.48 25.23 -11.43
CA LEU A 318 19.28 24.47 -11.85
C LEU A 318 19.25 24.14 -13.33
N LEU A 319 19.94 24.90 -14.16
CA LEU A 319 19.90 24.73 -15.61
C LEU A 319 21.05 23.89 -16.17
N ASP A 320 22.09 23.69 -15.42
CA ASP A 320 23.16 22.79 -15.79
C ASP A 320 22.65 21.34 -15.75
N SER A 321 23.15 20.51 -16.66
CA SER A 321 22.90 19.06 -16.60
C SER A 321 23.34 18.54 -15.24
N PRO A 322 22.52 17.74 -14.55
CA PRO A 322 22.93 17.17 -13.29
C PRO A 322 24.11 16.23 -13.56
N ALA A 323 25.33 16.72 -13.36
CA ALA A 323 26.44 15.81 -13.14
C ALA A 323 26.05 14.95 -11.93
N ARG A 324 25.99 13.63 -12.09
CA ARG A 324 25.87 12.71 -10.96
C ARG A 324 27.13 12.89 -10.14
N ASP A 325 27.00 13.69 -9.11
CA ASP A 325 28.01 13.77 -8.06
C ASP A 325 27.85 12.49 -7.24
N GLU A 326 28.70 11.49 -7.47
CA GLU A 326 28.66 10.19 -6.77
C GLU A 326 28.74 10.32 -5.25
N ALA A 327 29.23 11.46 -4.76
CA ALA A 327 29.34 11.79 -3.35
C ALA A 327 28.35 12.88 -2.89
N GLY A 328 27.40 13.27 -3.73
CA GLY A 328 26.44 14.34 -3.45
C GLY A 328 25.18 13.86 -2.74
N PRO A 329 24.40 14.79 -2.16
CA PRO A 329 23.12 14.46 -1.57
C PRO A 329 22.12 13.99 -2.65
N LEU A 330 21.16 13.16 -2.24
CA LEU A 330 20.05 12.78 -3.11
C LEU A 330 19.25 14.04 -3.50
N ARG A 331 19.19 14.35 -4.81
CA ARG A 331 18.53 15.54 -5.33
C ARG A 331 17.02 15.34 -5.47
N ASP A 332 16.24 16.36 -5.12
CA ASP A 332 14.77 16.38 -5.35
C ASP A 332 14.47 16.77 -6.80
N GLU A 333 14.55 15.79 -7.71
CA GLU A 333 14.29 15.99 -9.14
C GLU A 333 12.91 16.55 -9.45
N LYS A 334 11.92 16.29 -8.59
CA LYS A 334 10.55 16.81 -8.78
C LYS A 334 10.48 18.31 -8.50
N LEU A 335 11.06 18.74 -7.38
CA LEU A 335 11.10 20.15 -7.01
C LEU A 335 11.98 20.96 -7.97
N GLU A 336 13.17 20.46 -8.28
CA GLU A 336 14.07 21.07 -9.26
C GLU A 336 13.45 21.11 -10.67
N GLY A 337 12.76 20.05 -11.09
CA GLY A 337 12.06 20.02 -12.37
C GLY A 337 10.93 21.03 -12.45
N ARG A 338 10.26 21.34 -11.35
CA ARG A 338 9.26 22.42 -11.27
C ARG A 338 9.94 23.79 -11.43
N ALA A 339 11.05 23.99 -10.75
CA ALA A 339 11.80 25.23 -10.82
C ALA A 339 12.36 25.47 -12.23
N ARG A 340 12.96 24.44 -12.87
CA ARG A 340 13.43 24.53 -14.26
C ARG A 340 12.32 24.92 -15.22
N ARG A 341 11.13 24.34 -15.08
CA ARG A 341 9.98 24.70 -15.92
C ARG A 341 9.55 26.15 -15.70
N LEU A 342 9.58 26.61 -14.45
CA LEU A 342 9.22 28.00 -14.14
C LEU A 342 10.24 28.98 -14.75
N VAL A 343 11.53 28.71 -14.65
CA VAL A 343 12.57 29.53 -15.32
C VAL A 343 12.33 29.54 -16.83
N LYS A 344 12.14 28.37 -17.45
CA LYS A 344 11.89 28.26 -18.92
C LYS A 344 10.62 28.96 -19.36
N GLN A 345 9.66 29.17 -18.51
CA GLN A 345 8.41 29.87 -18.83
C GLN A 345 8.60 31.37 -18.98
N TYR A 346 9.52 31.95 -18.21
CA TYR A 346 9.72 33.39 -18.14
C TYR A 346 10.98 33.89 -18.87
N PHE A 347 11.94 33.03 -19.12
CA PHE A 347 13.24 33.42 -19.70
C PHE A 347 13.45 32.76 -21.07
N ASP A 348 13.68 33.60 -22.09
CA ASP A 348 13.85 33.15 -23.46
C ASP A 348 15.24 32.54 -23.71
N THR A 349 16.27 33.15 -23.12
CA THR A 349 17.66 32.67 -23.22
C THR A 349 17.98 31.85 -21.99
N LEU A 350 18.36 30.58 -22.23
CA LEU A 350 18.66 29.61 -21.16
C LEU A 350 20.19 29.43 -20.97
N GLU A 351 21.02 30.24 -21.61
CA GLU A 351 22.44 30.34 -21.31
C GLU A 351 22.59 30.89 -19.89
N ALA A 352 23.55 30.37 -19.14
CA ALA A 352 23.72 30.75 -17.74
C ALA A 352 24.40 32.14 -17.58
N PRO A 353 23.75 33.10 -16.93
CA PRO A 353 22.41 33.08 -16.34
C PRO A 353 21.29 33.32 -17.39
N PRO A 354 20.11 32.66 -17.24
CA PRO A 354 18.93 32.92 -18.08
C PRO A 354 18.59 34.39 -18.12
N SER A 355 18.19 34.88 -19.29
CA SER A 355 17.93 36.31 -19.47
C SER A 355 16.72 36.63 -20.34
N ILE A 356 16.14 37.80 -20.11
CA ILE A 356 15.12 38.45 -20.93
C ILE A 356 15.65 39.83 -21.33
N MET A 357 15.53 40.18 -22.61
CA MET A 357 15.90 41.51 -23.08
C MET A 357 14.99 42.60 -22.47
N LEU A 358 15.57 43.65 -21.95
CA LEU A 358 14.81 44.83 -21.45
C LEU A 358 13.91 45.47 -22.53
N SER A 359 14.22 45.30 -23.80
CA SER A 359 13.42 45.74 -24.92
C SER A 359 12.10 44.98 -25.07
N ASP A 360 12.01 43.76 -24.54
CA ASP A 360 10.74 43.02 -24.43
C ASP A 360 9.99 43.46 -23.15
N GLU A 361 9.35 44.62 -23.22
CA GLU A 361 8.58 45.19 -22.12
C GLU A 361 7.46 44.25 -21.63
N THR A 362 6.93 43.37 -22.51
CA THR A 362 5.85 42.45 -22.16
C THR A 362 6.37 41.31 -21.30
N ALA A 363 7.45 40.67 -21.72
CA ALA A 363 8.05 39.61 -20.96
C ALA A 363 8.59 40.06 -19.59
N VAL A 364 9.21 41.25 -19.55
CA VAL A 364 9.67 41.86 -18.29
C VAL A 364 8.48 42.15 -17.35
N ALA A 365 7.39 42.70 -17.87
CA ALA A 365 6.20 42.97 -17.07
C ALA A 365 5.52 41.70 -16.57
N ASP A 366 5.41 40.67 -17.40
CA ASP A 366 4.85 39.38 -17.01
C ASP A 366 5.69 38.72 -15.91
N LEU A 367 7.04 38.81 -15.97
CA LEU A 367 7.92 38.37 -14.91
C LEU A 367 7.68 39.15 -13.60
N VAL A 368 7.67 40.51 -13.67
CA VAL A 368 7.59 41.35 -12.49
C VAL A 368 6.24 41.23 -11.78
N PHE A 369 5.14 41.23 -12.54
CA PHE A 369 3.79 41.27 -11.96
C PHE A 369 3.17 39.87 -11.75
N GLY A 370 3.63 38.85 -12.46
CA GLY A 370 3.08 37.49 -12.37
C GLY A 370 4.12 36.42 -11.97
N GLY A 371 5.31 36.53 -12.54
CA GLY A 371 6.36 35.53 -12.37
C GLY A 371 6.97 35.55 -10.97
N LEU A 372 7.34 36.71 -10.47
CA LEU A 372 8.04 36.87 -9.19
C LEU A 372 7.28 36.21 -8.03
N VAL A 373 5.96 36.33 -7.99
CA VAL A 373 5.10 35.66 -6.99
C VAL A 373 5.17 34.15 -7.09
N GLN A 374 5.26 33.61 -8.32
CA GLN A 374 5.37 32.16 -8.53
C GLN A 374 6.74 31.65 -8.10
N PHE A 375 7.82 32.40 -8.34
CA PHE A 375 9.15 32.06 -7.84
C PHE A 375 9.20 32.10 -6.30
N GLN A 376 8.59 33.14 -5.68
CA GLN A 376 8.49 33.22 -4.22
C GLN A 376 7.66 32.11 -3.59
N ALA A 377 6.64 31.63 -4.29
CA ALA A 377 5.85 30.48 -3.84
C ALA A 377 6.61 29.16 -3.91
N LEU A 378 7.63 29.07 -4.78
CA LEU A 378 8.42 27.86 -4.97
C LEU A 378 9.71 27.83 -4.14
N GLY A 379 10.30 29.00 -3.86
CA GLY A 379 11.56 29.15 -3.12
C GLY A 379 11.82 30.57 -2.69
N GLN A 380 13.06 30.87 -2.31
CA GLN A 380 13.49 32.21 -1.95
C GLN A 380 13.88 33.00 -3.19
N ALA A 381 13.31 34.19 -3.37
CA ALA A 381 13.62 35.07 -4.47
C ALA A 381 14.37 36.31 -3.92
N PHE A 382 15.57 36.51 -4.40
CA PHE A 382 16.43 37.63 -4.06
C PHE A 382 16.50 38.57 -5.25
N THR A 383 16.41 39.88 -4.98
CA THR A 383 16.45 40.91 -6.01
C THR A 383 17.60 41.90 -5.73
N THR A 384 18.22 42.44 -6.77
CA THR A 384 19.18 43.51 -6.64
C THR A 384 18.48 44.89 -6.61
N PRO A 385 19.09 45.95 -6.05
CA PRO A 385 18.53 47.28 -6.12
C PRO A 385 18.27 47.78 -7.56
N ALA A 386 18.98 47.24 -8.54
CA ALA A 386 18.75 47.54 -9.95
C ALA A 386 17.45 46.91 -10.46
N PHE A 387 17.17 45.67 -10.05
CA PHE A 387 15.92 44.97 -10.36
C PHE A 387 14.73 45.58 -9.62
N ASP A 388 14.90 45.99 -8.35
CA ASP A 388 13.85 46.61 -7.54
C ASP A 388 13.27 47.91 -8.14
N ARG A 389 14.06 48.58 -8.96
CA ARG A 389 13.56 49.76 -9.70
C ARG A 389 12.50 49.39 -10.75
N LEU A 390 12.42 48.13 -11.18
CA LEU A 390 11.35 47.63 -12.04
C LEU A 390 10.04 47.38 -11.27
N LEU A 391 10.12 47.22 -9.95
CA LEU A 391 8.99 46.93 -9.04
C LEU A 391 8.26 48.20 -8.58
N VAL A 392 8.64 49.39 -9.07
CA VAL A 392 8.07 50.65 -8.59
C VAL A 392 6.58 50.73 -8.98
N ASP A 393 5.73 50.48 -8.00
CA ASP A 393 4.27 50.62 -8.10
C ASP A 393 3.86 52.06 -7.81
N LYS A 394 4.23 52.98 -8.68
CA LYS A 394 3.63 54.34 -8.68
C LYS A 394 2.39 54.29 -9.56
N LYS A 395 1.23 54.18 -8.96
CA LYS A 395 -0.05 54.37 -9.65
C LYS A 395 -0.22 55.85 -9.89
N PRO A 396 -0.04 56.34 -11.15
CA PRO A 396 -0.24 57.75 -11.42
C PRO A 396 -1.70 58.14 -11.14
N ARG A 397 -1.93 59.23 -10.43
CA ARG A 397 -3.27 59.79 -10.26
C ARG A 397 -3.67 60.48 -11.56
N ILE A 398 -4.62 59.88 -12.26
CA ILE A 398 -5.15 60.46 -13.52
C ILE A 398 -6.46 61.12 -13.22
N SER A 399 -6.54 62.41 -13.52
CA SER A 399 -7.75 63.21 -13.47
C SER A 399 -8.27 63.41 -14.91
N VAL A 400 -9.55 63.15 -15.11
CA VAL A 400 -10.20 63.34 -16.41
C VAL A 400 -11.15 64.54 -16.30
N GLY A 401 -10.77 65.65 -16.91
CA GLY A 401 -11.63 66.86 -17.04
C GLY A 401 -12.50 66.71 -18.30
N ILE A 402 -13.78 66.91 -18.15
CA ILE A 402 -14.73 66.99 -19.26
C ILE A 402 -15.21 68.46 -19.38
N SER A 403 -15.01 69.06 -20.53
CA SER A 403 -15.54 70.37 -20.86
C SER A 403 -16.34 70.38 -22.15
N LEU A 404 -17.45 71.13 -22.19
CA LEU A 404 -18.28 71.31 -23.34
C LEU A 404 -17.88 72.66 -24.00
N ALA A 405 -17.44 72.63 -25.24
CA ALA A 405 -17.20 73.77 -26.06
C ALA A 405 -18.06 73.70 -27.34
N GLY A 406 -19.21 74.36 -27.30
CA GLY A 406 -20.21 74.22 -28.36
C GLY A 406 -20.85 72.85 -28.39
N ASN A 407 -20.89 72.20 -29.54
CA ASN A 407 -21.38 70.77 -29.69
C ASN A 407 -20.28 69.67 -29.53
N LEU A 408 -19.08 70.05 -29.09
CA LEU A 408 -17.96 69.16 -28.95
C LEU A 408 -17.64 68.97 -27.45
N ILE A 409 -17.48 67.69 -27.08
CA ILE A 409 -17.00 67.31 -25.78
C ILE A 409 -15.47 67.22 -25.82
N ASN A 410 -14.81 68.12 -25.07
CA ASN A 410 -13.36 68.04 -24.89
C ASN A 410 -13.04 67.23 -23.64
N LEU A 411 -12.26 66.20 -23.82
CA LEU A 411 -11.69 65.37 -22.76
C LEU A 411 -10.24 65.83 -22.51
N ALA A 412 -10.00 66.44 -21.37
CA ALA A 412 -8.66 66.75 -20.89
C ALA A 412 -8.21 65.74 -19.87
N VAL A 413 -7.17 65.00 -20.18
CA VAL A 413 -6.54 64.08 -19.25
C VAL A 413 -5.33 64.77 -18.64
N SER A 414 -5.34 64.99 -17.34
CA SER A 414 -4.22 65.58 -16.60
C SER A 414 -3.77 64.64 -15.48
N THR A 415 -2.51 64.68 -15.17
CA THR A 415 -1.91 63.98 -14.04
C THR A 415 -0.81 64.83 -13.45
N ASP A 416 -0.76 64.89 -12.13
CA ASP A 416 0.26 65.65 -11.42
C ASP A 416 1.59 64.88 -11.33
N ASP A 417 1.55 63.57 -11.64
CA ASP A 417 2.67 62.66 -11.41
C ASP A 417 3.46 62.33 -12.68
N LEU A 418 2.97 62.68 -13.90
CA LEU A 418 3.62 62.34 -15.16
C LEU A 418 3.77 63.54 -16.10
N PRO A 419 4.91 63.67 -16.81
CA PRO A 419 5.05 64.66 -17.86
C PRO A 419 4.02 64.49 -18.99
N PRO A 420 3.52 65.56 -19.64
CA PRO A 420 2.53 65.45 -20.70
C PRO A 420 2.90 64.52 -21.87
N ALA A 421 4.18 64.44 -22.17
CA ALA A 421 4.71 63.53 -23.23
C ALA A 421 4.55 62.03 -22.82
N GLU A 422 4.69 61.70 -21.55
CA GLU A 422 4.48 60.33 -21.06
C GLU A 422 3.02 59.96 -20.98
N VAL A 423 2.15 60.91 -20.65
CA VAL A 423 0.70 60.69 -20.72
C VAL A 423 0.25 60.36 -22.16
N ALA A 424 0.79 61.06 -23.15
CA ALA A 424 0.50 60.79 -24.56
C ALA A 424 0.99 59.38 -24.97
N ALA A 425 2.18 58.97 -24.51
CA ALA A 425 2.75 57.66 -24.76
C ALA A 425 1.94 56.54 -24.07
N LEU A 426 1.49 56.75 -22.83
CA LEU A 426 0.62 55.83 -22.07
C LEU A 426 -0.71 55.63 -22.81
N LEU A 427 -1.37 56.71 -23.25
CA LEU A 427 -2.62 56.65 -24.02
C LEU A 427 -2.44 55.93 -25.37
N ALA A 428 -1.31 56.14 -26.07
CA ALA A 428 -0.99 55.43 -27.28
C ALA A 428 -0.79 53.92 -27.03
N SER A 429 -0.18 53.53 -25.91
CA SER A 429 -0.03 52.14 -25.51
C SER A 429 -1.37 51.50 -25.15
N TYR A 430 -2.23 52.21 -24.42
CA TYR A 430 -3.60 51.77 -24.13
C TYR A 430 -4.44 51.54 -25.40
N ARG A 431 -4.36 52.44 -26.37
CA ARG A 431 -5.01 52.27 -27.69
C ARG A 431 -4.52 51.03 -28.43
N ARG A 432 -3.26 50.65 -28.25
CA ARG A 432 -2.67 49.41 -28.80
C ARG A 432 -2.99 48.20 -27.96
N ARG A 433 -3.81 48.31 -26.94
CA ARG A 433 -4.18 47.23 -25.98
C ARG A 433 -2.97 46.56 -25.28
N LYS A 434 -1.86 47.33 -25.11
CA LYS A 434 -0.76 46.85 -24.29
C LYS A 434 -1.19 46.86 -22.82
N ARG A 435 -0.90 45.75 -22.12
CA ARG A 435 -1.23 45.58 -20.69
C ARG A 435 -0.36 46.46 -19.77
N PHE A 436 0.83 46.77 -20.22
CA PHE A 436 1.82 47.49 -19.44
C PHE A 436 2.44 48.62 -20.29
N HIS A 437 2.88 49.67 -19.64
CA HIS A 437 3.62 50.79 -20.23
C HIS A 437 4.74 51.19 -19.30
N ARG A 438 5.99 51.18 -19.80
CA ARG A 438 7.15 51.59 -19.02
C ARG A 438 7.24 53.10 -19.05
N LEU A 439 7.22 53.69 -17.83
CA LEU A 439 7.56 55.10 -17.65
C LEU A 439 9.07 55.28 -17.74
N LYS A 440 9.52 56.36 -18.40
CA LYS A 440 10.95 56.66 -18.56
C LYS A 440 11.52 57.38 -17.33
#